data_1fbe0384325f1454d90cd8d60aa9023e
#
_entry.id   1fbe0384325f1454d90cd8d60aa9023e
#
_cell.length_a   1.000
_cell.length_b   1.000
_cell.length_c   1.000
_cell.angle_alpha   90.00
_cell.angle_beta   90.00
_cell.angle_gamma   90.00
#
_symmetry.space_group_name_H-M   'P 1'
#
loop_
_entity.id
_entity.type
_entity.pdbx_description
1 polymer ?
#
loop_
_entity_poly.entity_id
_entity_poly.type
_entity_poly.pdbx_seq_one_letter_code
_entity_poly.pdbx_strand_id
1 'polypeptide(L)'
;IDEYIETAEPIGSENIVEKYSLGVSPATVRNEMFSLTNQGYLKQPHTSAGRVPTSTGLKFYVGNLMKENNLAVKDEVTIKESLWEQRFQFHRLLRQAARELSAQTGSLAIAYSEDGDVFYAGASNILEMPEFFDIDLTKAVLEMMDRHEALESVFAKSVGDEPVHILLGDELGQGYFEYCGMV
;
A
#
# COMPACT_ATOMS: atom_id res chain seq x y z
N ILE A 1 8.30 -7.19 8.71
CA ILE A 1 7.53 -6.45 7.69
C ILE A 1 6.95 -5.17 8.31
N ASP A 2 6.35 -5.22 9.50
CA ASP A 2 5.80 -4.03 10.18
C ASP A 2 6.80 -2.85 10.20
N GLU A 3 8.04 -3.13 10.59
CA GLU A 3 9.11 -2.12 10.63
C GLU A 3 9.40 -1.50 9.26
N TYR A 4 9.36 -2.32 8.21
CA TYR A 4 9.55 -1.85 6.84
C TYR A 4 8.40 -0.96 6.38
N ILE A 5 7.17 -1.30 6.74
CA ILE A 5 5.98 -0.49 6.41
C ILE A 5 6.08 0.90 7.06
N GLU A 6 6.63 0.98 8.28
CA GLU A 6 6.80 2.26 8.99
C GLU A 6 7.95 3.12 8.45
N THR A 7 9.02 2.50 7.96
CA THR A 7 10.29 3.21 7.67
C THR A 7 10.66 3.25 6.19
N ALA A 8 10.11 2.34 5.38
CA ALA A 8 10.53 2.04 4.01
C ALA A 8 12.03 1.69 3.86
N GLU A 9 12.73 1.41 4.98
CA GLU A 9 14.16 1.11 5.00
C GLU A 9 14.45 -0.39 5.14
N PRO A 10 15.57 -0.89 4.59
CA PRO A 10 16.00 -2.28 4.78
C PRO A 10 16.29 -2.59 6.25
N ILE A 11 15.68 -3.64 6.79
CA ILE A 11 15.77 -3.99 8.20
C ILE A 11 16.88 -5.00 8.47
N GLY A 12 17.75 -4.68 9.43
CA GLY A 12 18.83 -5.55 9.91
C GLY A 12 18.37 -6.50 11.03
N SER A 13 19.08 -7.63 11.18
CA SER A 13 18.79 -8.60 12.26
C SER A 13 19.03 -8.03 13.67
N GLU A 14 19.92 -7.08 13.82
CA GLU A 14 20.21 -6.42 15.12
C GLU A 14 19.02 -5.57 15.54
N ASN A 15 18.48 -4.75 14.63
CA ASN A 15 17.30 -3.91 14.87
C ASN A 15 16.08 -4.75 15.32
N ILE A 16 15.89 -5.92 14.69
CA ILE A 16 14.78 -6.82 15.05
C ILE A 16 14.94 -7.35 16.46
N VAL A 17 16.13 -7.81 16.82
CA VAL A 17 16.40 -8.35 18.17
C VAL A 17 16.23 -7.29 19.24
N GLU A 18 16.74 -6.08 19.00
CA GLU A 18 16.65 -4.95 19.93
C GLU A 18 15.19 -4.50 20.12
N LYS A 19 14.47 -4.24 19.03
CA LYS A 19 13.11 -3.69 19.09
C LYS A 19 12.11 -4.69 19.69
N TYR A 20 12.20 -5.96 19.32
CA TYR A 20 11.19 -6.97 19.68
C TYR A 20 11.59 -7.88 20.85
N SER A 21 12.77 -7.71 21.43
CA SER A 21 13.26 -8.48 22.59
C SER A 21 13.07 -10.00 22.43
N LEU A 22 13.41 -10.55 21.26
CA LEU A 22 13.06 -11.91 20.84
C LEU A 22 13.74 -13.03 21.66
N GLY A 23 14.69 -12.72 22.54
CA GLY A 23 15.43 -13.70 23.32
C GLY A 23 16.35 -14.63 22.51
N VAL A 24 16.60 -14.31 21.24
CA VAL A 24 17.51 -15.03 20.33
C VAL A 24 18.63 -14.12 19.84
N SER A 25 19.71 -14.71 19.33
CA SER A 25 20.83 -13.92 18.82
C SER A 25 20.53 -13.25 17.46
N PRO A 26 21.18 -12.11 17.14
CA PRO A 26 21.10 -11.53 15.81
C PRO A 26 21.53 -12.49 14.69
N ALA A 27 22.45 -13.42 14.99
CA ALA A 27 22.86 -14.45 14.05
C ALA A 27 21.73 -15.44 13.73
N THR A 28 20.93 -15.81 14.72
CA THR A 28 19.74 -16.66 14.52
C THR A 28 18.72 -15.95 13.63
N VAL A 29 18.40 -14.69 13.94
CA VAL A 29 17.47 -13.89 13.12
C VAL A 29 18.00 -13.74 11.68
N ARG A 30 19.31 -13.52 11.51
CA ARG A 30 19.93 -13.42 10.18
C ARG A 30 19.76 -14.70 9.36
N ASN A 31 19.89 -15.87 10.00
CA ASN A 31 19.71 -17.17 9.32
C ASN A 31 18.24 -17.35 8.89
N GLU A 32 17.27 -16.97 9.72
CA GLU A 32 15.85 -17.00 9.35
C GLU A 32 15.54 -16.03 8.21
N MET A 33 16.08 -14.81 8.26
CA MET A 33 15.93 -13.85 7.15
C MET A 33 16.56 -14.38 5.85
N PHE A 34 17.68 -15.09 5.92
CA PHE A 34 18.29 -15.73 4.77
C PHE A 34 17.40 -16.86 4.22
N SER A 35 16.82 -17.67 5.10
CA SER A 35 15.86 -18.72 4.70
C SER A 35 14.65 -18.12 3.98
N LEU A 36 14.05 -17.04 4.53
CA LEU A 36 12.95 -16.32 3.89
C LEU A 36 13.34 -15.66 2.57
N THR A 37 14.60 -15.23 2.44
CA THR A 37 15.13 -14.70 1.17
C THR A 37 15.19 -15.81 0.10
N ASN A 38 15.66 -17.00 0.47
CA ASN A 38 15.70 -18.14 -0.45
C ASN A 38 14.31 -18.66 -0.87
N GLN A 39 13.30 -18.43 -0.01
CA GLN A 39 11.90 -18.73 -0.29
C GLN A 39 11.19 -17.64 -1.10
N GLY A 40 11.85 -16.50 -1.36
CA GLY A 40 11.31 -15.40 -2.13
C GLY A 40 10.40 -14.43 -1.38
N TYR A 41 10.31 -14.53 -0.06
CA TYR A 41 9.53 -13.58 0.76
C TYR A 41 10.28 -12.29 1.06
N LEU A 42 11.60 -12.37 1.14
CA LEU A 42 12.47 -11.22 1.38
C LEU A 42 13.50 -11.09 0.25
N LYS A 43 14.03 -9.90 0.05
CA LYS A 43 15.20 -9.66 -0.80
C LYS A 43 16.22 -8.78 -0.09
N GLN A 44 17.46 -8.82 -0.55
CA GLN A 44 18.54 -7.95 -0.10
C GLN A 44 18.85 -6.93 -1.19
N PRO A 45 18.58 -5.63 -0.99
CA PRO A 45 18.81 -4.62 -2.03
C PRO A 45 20.27 -4.53 -2.47
N HIS A 46 21.21 -4.65 -1.52
CA HIS A 46 22.64 -4.71 -1.77
C HIS A 46 23.37 -5.44 -0.64
N THR A 47 24.61 -5.86 -0.87
CA THR A 47 25.37 -6.80 -0.02
C THR A 47 25.47 -6.42 1.47
N SER A 48 25.50 -5.13 1.77
CA SER A 48 25.58 -4.60 3.15
C SER A 48 24.22 -4.19 3.73
N ALA A 49 23.14 -4.25 2.94
CA ALA A 49 21.82 -3.88 3.39
C ALA A 49 21.17 -4.97 4.28
N GLY A 50 20.20 -4.55 5.08
CA GLY A 50 19.24 -5.45 5.70
C GLY A 50 18.40 -6.20 4.67
N ARG A 51 17.20 -6.54 5.03
CA ARG A 51 16.22 -7.19 4.11
C ARG A 51 15.00 -6.30 3.96
N VAL A 52 14.43 -6.34 2.75
CA VAL A 52 13.13 -5.75 2.44
C VAL A 52 12.16 -6.86 2.00
N PRO A 53 10.87 -6.73 2.22
CA PRO A 53 9.90 -7.69 1.71
C PRO A 53 9.83 -7.61 0.18
N THR A 54 9.53 -8.72 -0.45
CA THR A 54 9.10 -8.80 -1.85
C THR A 54 7.57 -8.61 -1.94
N SER A 55 7.03 -8.41 -3.13
CA SER A 55 5.57 -8.41 -3.34
C SER A 55 4.92 -9.70 -2.81
N THR A 56 5.58 -10.86 -3.00
CA THR A 56 5.13 -12.15 -2.43
C THR A 56 5.13 -12.12 -0.90
N GLY A 57 6.17 -11.54 -0.28
CA GLY A 57 6.25 -11.40 1.17
C GLY A 57 5.18 -10.48 1.73
N LEU A 58 4.90 -9.35 1.07
CA LEU A 58 3.84 -8.43 1.47
C LEU A 58 2.44 -9.06 1.31
N LYS A 59 2.16 -9.75 0.21
CA LYS A 59 0.89 -10.47 0.01
C LYS A 59 0.68 -11.56 1.07
N PHE A 60 1.74 -12.31 1.39
CA PHE A 60 1.67 -13.30 2.47
C PHE A 60 1.37 -12.64 3.83
N TYR A 61 2.02 -11.51 4.12
CA TYR A 61 1.79 -10.76 5.36
C TYR A 61 0.33 -10.29 5.46
N VAL A 62 -0.19 -9.64 4.43
CA VAL A 62 -1.58 -9.15 4.42
C VAL A 62 -2.58 -10.30 4.54
N GLY A 63 -2.41 -11.37 3.78
CA GLY A 63 -3.37 -12.48 3.76
C GLY A 63 -3.33 -13.40 4.99
N ASN A 64 -2.21 -13.43 5.75
CA ASN A 64 -2.03 -14.43 6.81
C ASN A 64 -1.65 -13.85 8.18
N LEU A 65 -1.02 -12.68 8.23
CA LEU A 65 -0.44 -12.16 9.48
C LEU A 65 -1.04 -10.82 9.90
N MET A 66 -1.47 -10.01 8.97
CA MET A 66 -2.11 -8.74 9.24
C MET A 66 -3.47 -8.96 9.90
N LYS A 67 -3.76 -8.14 10.91
CA LYS A 67 -5.07 -8.17 11.58
C LYS A 67 -5.95 -7.09 10.98
N GLU A 68 -7.18 -7.45 10.69
CA GLU A 68 -8.20 -6.47 10.31
C GLU A 68 -8.47 -5.50 11.46
N ASN A 69 -8.46 -4.22 11.13
CA ASN A 69 -8.88 -3.16 12.03
C ASN A 69 -10.27 -2.68 11.62
N ASN A 70 -11.23 -2.82 12.53
CA ASN A 70 -12.56 -2.25 12.32
C ASN A 70 -12.53 -0.73 12.58
N LEU A 71 -13.24 0.00 11.74
CA LEU A 71 -13.51 1.42 12.00
C LEU A 71 -14.26 1.58 13.32
N ALA A 72 -14.01 2.69 14.02
CA ALA A 72 -14.85 3.05 15.14
C ALA A 72 -16.30 3.27 14.65
N VAL A 73 -17.28 2.80 15.41
CA VAL A 73 -18.71 2.90 15.03
C VAL A 73 -19.13 4.33 14.66
N LYS A 74 -18.58 5.32 15.34
CA LYS A 74 -18.84 6.72 15.06
C LYS A 74 -18.36 7.11 13.64
N ASP A 75 -17.16 6.68 13.26
CA ASP A 75 -16.57 7.02 11.96
C ASP A 75 -17.32 6.29 10.85
N GLU A 76 -17.66 5.02 11.08
CA GLU A 76 -18.48 4.23 10.15
C GLU A 76 -19.84 4.89 9.87
N VAL A 77 -20.54 5.37 10.92
CA VAL A 77 -21.82 6.06 10.77
C VAL A 77 -21.65 7.37 10.00
N THR A 78 -20.65 8.19 10.37
CA THR A 78 -20.37 9.47 9.70
C THR A 78 -20.09 9.27 8.21
N ILE A 79 -19.28 8.29 7.85
CA ILE A 79 -18.97 7.96 6.44
C ILE A 79 -20.25 7.54 5.71
N LYS A 80 -21.03 6.63 6.30
CA LYS A 80 -22.28 6.16 5.70
C LYS A 80 -23.27 7.30 5.46
N GLU A 81 -23.42 8.24 6.41
CA GLU A 81 -24.27 9.40 6.26
C GLU A 81 -23.79 10.31 5.13
N SER A 82 -22.49 10.64 5.08
CA SER A 82 -21.91 11.51 4.05
C SER A 82 -22.09 10.95 2.64
N LEU A 83 -21.89 9.64 2.47
CA LEU A 83 -22.11 8.94 1.19
C LEU A 83 -23.59 8.87 0.83
N TRP A 84 -24.47 8.60 1.82
CA TRP A 84 -25.91 8.52 1.61
C TRP A 84 -26.50 9.82 1.12
N GLU A 85 -26.01 10.97 1.57
CA GLU A 85 -26.44 12.27 1.08
C GLU A 85 -26.18 12.47 -0.42
N GLN A 86 -25.14 11.84 -0.97
CA GLN A 86 -24.73 11.94 -2.37
C GLN A 86 -25.27 10.82 -3.27
N ARG A 87 -26.03 9.85 -2.73
CA ARG A 87 -26.44 8.61 -3.43
C ARG A 87 -27.16 8.77 -4.76
N PHE A 88 -27.80 9.90 -5.01
CA PHE A 88 -28.52 10.19 -6.27
C PHE A 88 -27.66 10.92 -7.31
N GLN A 89 -26.41 11.25 -6.98
CA GLN A 89 -25.51 11.98 -7.85
C GLN A 89 -24.18 11.23 -7.95
N PHE A 90 -24.09 10.31 -8.89
CA PHE A 90 -22.98 9.35 -9.00
C PHE A 90 -21.60 9.99 -8.92
N HIS A 91 -21.32 11.05 -9.70
CA HIS A 91 -20.03 11.72 -9.66
C HIS A 91 -19.73 12.40 -8.30
N ARG A 92 -20.75 12.88 -7.61
CA ARG A 92 -20.57 13.43 -6.25
C ARG A 92 -20.32 12.32 -5.24
N LEU A 93 -21.00 11.19 -5.40
CA LEU A 93 -20.79 10.01 -4.56
C LEU A 93 -19.35 9.51 -4.67
N LEU A 94 -18.83 9.34 -5.90
CA LEU A 94 -17.44 8.90 -6.11
C LEU A 94 -16.42 9.89 -5.53
N ARG A 95 -16.66 11.18 -5.74
CA ARG A 95 -15.80 12.23 -5.16
C ARG A 95 -15.82 12.22 -3.64
N GLN A 96 -16.98 12.00 -3.04
CA GLN A 96 -17.10 11.90 -1.59
C GLN A 96 -16.44 10.62 -1.07
N ALA A 97 -16.64 9.50 -1.75
CA ALA A 97 -15.98 8.23 -1.41
C ALA A 97 -14.45 8.36 -1.40
N ALA A 98 -13.86 8.97 -2.44
CA ALA A 98 -12.42 9.23 -2.47
C ALA A 98 -11.96 10.11 -1.29
N ARG A 99 -12.73 11.13 -0.90
CA ARG A 99 -12.42 12.00 0.24
C ARG A 99 -12.46 11.24 1.56
N GLU A 100 -13.52 10.48 1.79
CA GLU A 100 -13.66 9.68 3.03
C GLU A 100 -12.55 8.64 3.13
N LEU A 101 -12.26 7.93 2.04
CA LEU A 101 -11.19 6.94 2.01
C LEU A 101 -9.82 7.58 2.32
N SER A 102 -9.52 8.70 1.67
CA SER A 102 -8.27 9.43 1.92
C SER A 102 -8.17 9.93 3.37
N ALA A 103 -9.26 10.44 3.93
CA ALA A 103 -9.30 10.93 5.31
C ALA A 103 -9.08 9.79 6.34
N GLN A 104 -9.62 8.61 6.07
CA GLN A 104 -9.47 7.44 6.96
C GLN A 104 -8.10 6.78 6.87
N THR A 105 -7.52 6.74 5.67
CA THR A 105 -6.25 6.04 5.44
C THR A 105 -5.03 6.93 5.55
N GLY A 106 -5.20 8.26 5.48
CA GLY A 106 -4.08 9.20 5.35
C GLY A 106 -3.32 9.06 4.03
N SER A 107 -3.92 8.41 3.01
CA SER A 107 -3.28 8.09 1.74
C SER A 107 -3.93 8.81 0.57
N LEU A 108 -3.31 8.75 -0.60
CA LEU A 108 -3.96 9.09 -1.85
C LEU A 108 -5.07 8.07 -2.14
N ALA A 109 -6.28 8.54 -2.32
CA ALA A 109 -7.42 7.72 -2.72
C ALA A 109 -7.91 8.12 -4.12
N ILE A 110 -8.20 7.11 -4.94
CA ILE A 110 -8.69 7.28 -6.32
C ILE A 110 -10.01 6.50 -6.46
N ALA A 111 -11.03 7.16 -6.98
CA ALA A 111 -12.27 6.52 -7.42
C ALA A 111 -12.36 6.62 -8.95
N TYR A 112 -12.63 5.49 -9.58
CA TYR A 112 -12.71 5.33 -11.03
C TYR A 112 -14.09 4.79 -11.42
N SER A 113 -14.71 5.34 -12.45
CA SER A 113 -15.99 4.85 -12.99
C SER A 113 -15.80 4.07 -14.28
N GLU A 114 -16.74 3.18 -14.60
CA GLU A 114 -16.75 2.46 -15.88
C GLU A 114 -16.83 3.40 -17.10
N ASP A 115 -17.42 4.61 -16.92
CA ASP A 115 -17.48 5.65 -17.96
C ASP A 115 -16.14 6.38 -18.12
N GLY A 116 -15.16 6.07 -17.28
CA GLY A 116 -13.82 6.61 -17.33
C GLY A 116 -13.60 7.88 -16.51
N ASP A 117 -14.55 8.30 -15.70
CA ASP A 117 -14.34 9.44 -14.81
C ASP A 117 -13.40 9.07 -13.66
N VAL A 118 -12.47 9.97 -13.34
CA VAL A 118 -11.50 9.82 -12.27
C VAL A 118 -11.71 10.91 -11.22
N PHE A 119 -11.84 10.50 -9.99
CA PHE A 119 -11.87 11.40 -8.83
C PHE A 119 -10.79 10.97 -7.85
N TYR A 120 -10.07 11.91 -7.29
CA TYR A 120 -9.05 11.61 -6.28
C TYR A 120 -9.07 12.61 -5.12
N ALA A 121 -8.52 12.19 -3.99
CA ALA A 121 -8.32 12.99 -2.80
C ALA A 121 -7.01 12.60 -2.12
N GLY A 122 -6.42 13.53 -1.36
CA GLY A 122 -5.21 13.27 -0.59
C GLY A 122 -3.93 13.13 -1.41
N ALA A 123 -3.83 13.75 -2.60
CA ALA A 123 -2.60 13.68 -3.39
C ALA A 123 -1.36 14.22 -2.65
N SER A 124 -1.53 15.14 -1.71
CA SER A 124 -0.44 15.63 -0.87
C SER A 124 0.02 14.61 0.18
N ASN A 125 -0.82 13.66 0.56
CA ASN A 125 -0.50 12.69 1.61
C ASN A 125 0.65 11.76 1.19
N ILE A 126 0.83 11.52 -0.12
CA ILE A 126 1.97 10.73 -0.62
C ILE A 126 3.31 11.34 -0.21
N LEU A 127 3.39 12.66 -0.03
CA LEU A 127 4.62 13.35 0.36
C LEU A 127 5.00 13.14 1.84
N GLU A 128 4.11 12.58 2.64
CA GLU A 128 4.35 12.21 4.03
C GLU A 128 4.85 10.76 4.16
N MET A 129 4.81 9.98 3.08
CA MET A 129 5.24 8.59 3.04
C MET A 129 6.71 8.49 2.60
N PRO A 130 7.56 7.74 3.34
CA PRO A 130 9.01 7.70 3.11
C PRO A 130 9.41 7.26 1.69
N GLU A 131 8.69 6.33 1.08
CA GLU A 131 8.96 5.84 -0.27
C GLU A 131 8.85 6.94 -1.32
N PHE A 132 7.98 7.94 -1.11
CA PHE A 132 7.77 9.06 -2.04
C PHE A 132 8.75 10.23 -1.84
N PHE A 133 9.73 10.11 -0.97
CA PHE A 133 10.88 11.02 -0.95
C PHE A 133 11.77 10.82 -2.19
N ASP A 134 11.62 9.70 -2.90
CA ASP A 134 12.11 9.52 -4.25
C ASP A 134 11.26 10.35 -5.22
N ILE A 135 11.85 11.38 -5.79
CA ILE A 135 11.15 12.31 -6.69
C ILE A 135 10.73 11.65 -8.01
N ASP A 136 11.47 10.64 -8.47
CA ASP A 136 11.16 9.95 -9.71
C ASP A 136 9.94 9.03 -9.50
N LEU A 137 9.82 8.39 -8.33
CA LEU A 137 8.65 7.65 -7.95
C LEU A 137 7.42 8.55 -7.79
N THR A 138 7.57 9.66 -7.06
CA THR A 138 6.49 10.64 -6.88
C THR A 138 5.97 11.16 -8.22
N LYS A 139 6.88 11.50 -9.14
CA LYS A 139 6.55 11.93 -10.49
C LYS A 139 5.81 10.83 -11.26
N ALA A 140 6.26 9.58 -11.19
CA ALA A 140 5.62 8.46 -11.87
C ALA A 140 4.16 8.24 -11.40
N VAL A 141 3.89 8.38 -10.09
CA VAL A 141 2.52 8.29 -9.54
C VAL A 141 1.65 9.43 -10.04
N LEU A 142 2.15 10.68 -10.03
CA LEU A 142 1.39 11.82 -10.51
C LEU A 142 1.12 11.71 -12.03
N GLU A 143 2.10 11.27 -12.83
CA GLU A 143 1.92 11.01 -14.25
C GLU A 143 0.91 9.87 -14.51
N MET A 144 0.85 8.85 -13.66
CA MET A 144 -0.14 7.78 -13.74
C MET A 144 -1.54 8.33 -13.50
N MET A 145 -1.71 9.25 -12.54
CA MET A 145 -3.00 9.89 -12.26
C MET A 145 -3.51 10.74 -13.42
N ASP A 146 -2.61 11.38 -14.17
CA ASP A 146 -2.95 12.19 -15.35
C ASP A 146 -3.27 11.34 -16.58
N ARG A 147 -2.92 10.05 -16.56
CA ARG A 147 -3.08 9.13 -17.70
C ARG A 147 -4.22 8.17 -17.48
N HIS A 148 -5.36 8.47 -18.11
CA HIS A 148 -6.57 7.64 -18.01
C HIS A 148 -6.33 6.16 -18.33
N GLU A 149 -5.62 5.85 -19.43
CA GLU A 149 -5.31 4.48 -19.85
C GLU A 149 -4.46 3.71 -18.79
N ALA A 150 -3.59 4.41 -18.07
CA ALA A 150 -2.79 3.81 -17.02
C ALA A 150 -3.65 3.40 -15.83
N LEU A 151 -4.56 4.28 -15.38
CA LEU A 151 -5.51 3.97 -14.31
C LEU A 151 -6.47 2.85 -14.73
N GLU A 152 -7.05 2.90 -15.93
CA GLU A 152 -7.89 1.83 -16.46
C GLU A 152 -7.17 0.47 -16.42
N SER A 153 -5.91 0.42 -16.87
CA SER A 153 -5.10 -0.80 -16.82
C SER A 153 -4.88 -1.33 -15.41
N VAL A 154 -4.74 -0.44 -14.41
CA VAL A 154 -4.58 -0.83 -13.01
C VAL A 154 -5.90 -1.34 -12.44
N PHE A 155 -6.99 -0.60 -12.61
CA PHE A 155 -8.31 -1.01 -12.14
C PHE A 155 -8.82 -2.29 -12.81
N ALA A 156 -8.48 -2.54 -14.08
CA ALA A 156 -8.81 -3.77 -14.78
C ALA A 156 -8.15 -5.02 -14.16
N LYS A 157 -7.07 -4.87 -13.39
CA LYS A 157 -6.44 -5.98 -12.66
C LYS A 157 -7.15 -6.33 -11.35
N SER A 158 -7.99 -5.43 -10.87
CA SER A 158 -8.79 -5.61 -9.63
C SER A 158 -10.12 -6.32 -9.93
N VAL A 159 -10.12 -7.26 -10.89
CA VAL A 159 -11.32 -8.00 -11.30
C VAL A 159 -11.34 -9.36 -10.60
N GLY A 160 -12.45 -9.66 -9.90
CA GLY A 160 -12.66 -10.92 -9.18
C GLY A 160 -13.85 -10.80 -8.24
N ASP A 161 -14.18 -11.91 -7.58
CA ASP A 161 -15.31 -11.97 -6.63
C ASP A 161 -14.97 -11.36 -5.26
N GLU A 162 -13.72 -11.01 -5.02
CA GLU A 162 -13.28 -10.43 -3.75
C GLU A 162 -13.59 -8.94 -3.71
N PRO A 163 -14.11 -8.42 -2.58
CA PRO A 163 -14.46 -7.00 -2.45
C PRO A 163 -13.25 -6.07 -2.34
N VAL A 164 -12.07 -6.63 -2.01
CA VAL A 164 -10.82 -5.90 -1.84
C VAL A 164 -9.70 -6.62 -2.56
N HIS A 165 -8.97 -5.90 -3.41
CA HIS A 165 -7.80 -6.38 -4.13
C HIS A 165 -6.58 -5.58 -3.74
N ILE A 166 -5.44 -6.25 -3.60
CA ILE A 166 -4.16 -5.59 -3.30
C ILE A 166 -3.22 -5.81 -4.48
N LEU A 167 -2.81 -4.71 -5.10
CA LEU A 167 -1.82 -4.69 -6.16
C LEU A 167 -0.50 -4.14 -5.62
N LEU A 168 0.59 -4.85 -5.84
CA LEU A 168 1.91 -4.50 -5.30
C LEU A 168 2.97 -4.52 -6.38
N GLY A 169 3.83 -3.52 -6.34
CA GLY A 169 5.03 -3.47 -7.17
C GLY A 169 4.74 -3.52 -8.66
N ASP A 170 5.26 -4.53 -9.34
CA ASP A 170 5.14 -4.69 -10.81
C ASP A 170 3.70 -4.80 -11.31
N GLU A 171 2.73 -5.11 -10.43
CA GLU A 171 1.31 -5.14 -10.80
C GLU A 171 0.75 -3.75 -11.07
N LEU A 172 1.33 -2.69 -10.47
CA LEU A 172 0.96 -1.30 -10.71
C LEU A 172 1.57 -0.77 -12.02
N GLY A 173 2.70 -1.32 -12.46
CA GLY A 173 3.40 -0.89 -13.66
C GLY A 173 4.87 -1.30 -13.61
N GLN A 174 5.64 -0.91 -14.65
CA GLN A 174 7.07 -1.23 -14.69
C GLN A 174 7.91 -0.13 -14.02
N GLY A 175 9.00 -0.54 -13.38
CA GLY A 175 10.09 0.33 -12.94
C GLY A 175 9.91 0.92 -11.55
N TYR A 176 9.35 2.11 -11.44
CA TYR A 176 9.35 2.88 -10.19
C TYR A 176 8.42 2.34 -9.09
N PHE A 177 7.42 1.53 -9.43
CA PHE A 177 6.39 1.08 -8.48
C PHE A 177 6.79 -0.11 -7.60
N GLU A 178 8.02 -0.58 -7.67
CA GLU A 178 8.51 -1.80 -6.97
C GLU A 178 8.15 -1.82 -5.47
N TYR A 179 8.10 -0.65 -4.84
CA TYR A 179 7.83 -0.50 -3.39
C TYR A 179 6.46 0.11 -3.10
N CYS A 180 5.62 0.28 -4.11
CA CYS A 180 4.29 0.83 -3.96
C CYS A 180 3.23 -0.26 -3.85
N GLY A 181 2.11 0.07 -3.21
CA GLY A 181 0.92 -0.75 -3.16
C GLY A 181 -0.34 0.07 -3.41
N MET A 182 -1.36 -0.58 -3.96
CA MET A 182 -2.72 -0.05 -4.10
C MET A 182 -3.71 -1.10 -3.58
N VAL A 183 -4.70 -0.64 -2.87
CA VAL A 183 -5.80 -1.45 -2.30
C VAL A 183 -7.13 -0.94 -2.84
#